data_12c97c9b39389b3824e40d461985a984
#
_entry.id   12c97c9b39389b3824e40d461985a984
#
_cell.length_a   1.000
_cell.length_b   1.000
_cell.length_c   1.000
_cell.angle_alpha   90.00
_cell.angle_beta   90.00
_cell.angle_gamma   90.00
#
_symmetry.space_group_name_H-M   'P 1'
#
loop_
_entity.id
_entity.type
_entity.pdbx_description
1 polymer ?
#
loop_
_entity_poly.entity_id
_entity_poly.type
_entity_poly.pdbx_seq_one_letter_code
_entity_poly.pdbx_strand_id
1 'polypeptide(L)'
;MLALMHQAQAKNGGAKAALGMLNGLNNIDIKVNGDLCTTDTTDTTDSYAIQDVPATCSGAPEGRLVLLRHGQTAWSESGQHTGRTDIPLTQVGRNQAISAGARIRQAFPNGFSEDCQFVSPLIRARLTAQLAGFTHCTPLEYAAEWDYGCAEGRTRKDVSALSGVESWDVWKDGPKALPNFMSDSCQEVLPSGETVKVVRTNGESLQEVSNRTQKIIDSVLPKLKSGKDVIIVAHAHILRILATRWLGVDASYARLLRLDTAHYSALGTYKGDRVIVRWNC
;
A
#
# COMPACT_ATOMS: atom_id res chain seq x y z
N MET A 1 15.99 -3.97 -55.90
CA MET A 1 15.24 -2.89 -56.58
C MET A 1 14.80 -1.99 -55.45
N LEU A 2 15.63 -1.00 -55.16
CA LEU A 2 15.49 0.41 -55.50
C LEU A 2 14.16 0.97 -55.01
N ALA A 3 14.22 1.71 -53.92
CA ALA A 3 14.53 3.15 -53.76
C ALA A 3 13.29 4.01 -54.04
N LEU A 4 12.95 4.81 -53.03
CA LEU A 4 12.88 6.25 -53.18
C LEU A 4 12.56 6.91 -51.83
N MET A 5 13.55 7.56 -51.32
CA MET A 5 13.60 8.74 -50.50
C MET A 5 12.73 9.87 -51.09
N HIS A 6 12.11 10.66 -50.26
CA HIS A 6 12.13 12.11 -50.43
C HIS A 6 11.96 12.86 -49.13
N GLN A 7 12.90 13.73 -48.93
CA GLN A 7 13.08 14.80 -47.94
C GLN A 7 11.97 15.86 -48.04
N ALA A 8 11.68 16.50 -46.91
CA ALA A 8 11.44 17.93 -46.90
C ALA A 8 11.80 18.55 -45.55
N GLN A 9 12.76 19.38 -45.64
CA GLN A 9 13.43 20.29 -44.76
C GLN A 9 12.58 21.27 -43.97
N ALA A 10 13.18 21.58 -42.83
CA ALA A 10 13.10 22.70 -41.92
C ALA A 10 12.58 24.06 -42.43
N LYS A 11 11.96 24.80 -41.52
CA LYS A 11 12.17 26.25 -41.38
C LYS A 11 12.21 26.67 -39.93
N ASN A 12 13.31 27.30 -39.60
CA ASN A 12 13.65 28.05 -38.41
C ASN A 12 12.79 29.33 -38.25
N GLY A 13 12.67 29.78 -37.01
CA GLY A 13 12.41 31.18 -36.69
C GLY A 13 11.77 31.34 -35.34
N GLY A 14 12.49 31.71 -34.34
CA GLY A 14 12.55 32.98 -33.75
C GLY A 14 12.46 32.88 -32.22
N ALA A 15 13.63 32.92 -31.57
CA ALA A 15 13.78 33.17 -30.15
C ALA A 15 13.66 34.68 -29.86
N LYS A 16 13.27 34.95 -28.65
CA LYS A 16 13.68 36.04 -27.73
C LYS A 16 12.55 36.91 -27.18
N ALA A 17 12.71 37.03 -25.87
CA ALA A 17 12.40 38.20 -25.02
C ALA A 17 10.98 38.30 -24.42
N ALA A 18 10.92 38.02 -23.15
CA ALA A 18 10.42 38.98 -22.14
C ALA A 18 10.77 38.51 -20.72
N LEU A 19 11.91 38.95 -20.24
CA LEU A 19 12.25 39.07 -18.84
C LEU A 19 11.81 40.49 -18.43
N GLY A 20 10.94 40.62 -17.45
CA GLY A 20 10.67 41.91 -16.86
C GLY A 20 9.30 42.00 -16.19
N MET A 21 9.35 42.38 -14.93
CA MET A 21 8.28 42.94 -14.09
C MET A 21 7.40 41.96 -13.32
N LEU A 22 7.90 41.61 -12.16
CA LEU A 22 7.09 41.26 -11.00
C LEU A 22 7.63 42.07 -9.81
N ASN A 23 7.04 43.22 -9.57
CA ASN A 23 7.07 43.88 -8.27
C ASN A 23 5.68 44.47 -8.02
N GLY A 24 5.12 44.12 -6.90
CA GLY A 24 4.03 44.85 -6.28
C GLY A 24 2.69 44.15 -6.34
N LEU A 25 2.32 43.54 -5.23
CA LEU A 25 1.00 43.59 -4.64
C LEU A 25 1.06 43.05 -3.21
N ASN A 26 1.24 43.95 -2.29
CA ASN A 26 1.02 43.74 -0.86
C ASN A 26 -0.47 43.86 -0.55
N ASN A 27 -0.92 43.14 0.46
CA ASN A 27 -2.11 43.32 1.28
C ASN A 27 -3.46 43.15 0.63
N ILE A 28 -4.08 42.03 0.91
CA ILE A 28 -5.54 41.90 0.91
C ILE A 28 -5.96 41.73 2.38
N ASP A 29 -6.52 42.81 2.94
CA ASP A 29 -7.25 42.77 4.20
C ASP A 29 -8.60 42.08 3.99
N ILE A 30 -8.82 40.93 4.60
CA ILE A 30 -10.15 40.31 4.65
C ILE A 30 -10.85 40.78 5.92
N LYS A 31 -11.80 41.69 5.76
CA LYS A 31 -12.75 42.00 6.82
C LYS A 31 -13.79 40.90 6.91
N VAL A 32 -13.86 40.24 8.06
CA VAL A 32 -14.94 39.33 8.41
C VAL A 32 -16.04 40.17 9.07
N ASN A 33 -17.17 40.31 8.37
CA ASN A 33 -18.41 40.82 8.96
C ASN A 33 -19.14 39.61 9.59
N GLY A 34 -19.40 39.73 10.90
CA GLY A 34 -20.23 38.78 11.62
C GLY A 34 -21.71 39.03 11.35
N ASP A 35 -22.45 37.94 11.19
CA ASP A 35 -23.86 37.87 11.53
C ASP A 35 -24.16 36.48 12.10
N LEU A 36 -24.66 36.51 13.34
CA LEU A 36 -25.20 35.34 14.04
C LEU A 36 -26.51 34.93 13.35
N CYS A 37 -26.56 33.69 12.86
CA CYS A 37 -27.84 33.07 12.55
C CYS A 37 -27.98 31.81 13.44
N THR A 38 -28.85 31.90 14.41
CA THR A 38 -29.31 30.78 15.23
C THR A 38 -30.40 30.04 14.48
N THR A 39 -30.13 28.75 14.13
CA THR A 39 -31.21 27.81 13.84
C THR A 39 -30.92 26.51 14.55
N ASP A 40 -31.77 26.18 15.52
CA ASP A 40 -31.89 24.86 16.13
C ASP A 40 -32.21 23.82 15.04
N THR A 41 -31.30 22.85 14.87
CA THR A 41 -31.66 21.55 14.32
C THR A 41 -30.88 20.50 15.10
N THR A 42 -31.62 19.71 15.86
CA THR A 42 -31.15 18.46 16.48
C THR A 42 -30.78 17.50 15.35
N ASP A 43 -29.48 17.37 15.08
CA ASP A 43 -28.94 16.31 14.24
C ASP A 43 -27.98 15.47 15.06
N THR A 44 -28.34 14.19 15.20
CA THR A 44 -27.55 13.19 15.89
C THR A 44 -26.33 12.85 15.05
N THR A 45 -25.28 13.64 15.20
CA THR A 45 -23.97 13.31 14.66
C THR A 45 -23.32 12.24 15.56
N ASP A 46 -23.28 11.01 15.08
CA ASP A 46 -22.32 10.02 15.57
C ASP A 46 -20.93 10.64 15.47
N SER A 47 -20.45 11.17 16.56
CA SER A 47 -19.08 11.66 16.71
C SER A 47 -18.15 10.46 16.64
N TYR A 48 -17.51 10.25 15.50
CA TYR A 48 -16.33 9.40 15.44
C TYR A 48 -15.27 10.02 16.34
N ALA A 49 -15.21 9.54 17.58
CA ALA A 49 -14.15 9.88 18.50
C ALA A 49 -12.83 9.44 17.87
N ILE A 50 -12.04 10.40 17.42
CA ILE A 50 -10.62 10.21 17.15
C ILE A 50 -10.05 9.77 18.50
N GLN A 51 -9.75 8.47 18.63
CA GLN A 51 -9.09 7.99 19.82
C GLN A 51 -7.74 8.70 19.90
N ASP A 52 -7.55 9.48 20.95
CA ASP A 52 -6.29 10.13 21.26
C ASP A 52 -5.16 9.11 21.18
N VAL A 53 -4.31 9.26 20.18
CA VAL A 53 -3.04 8.53 20.11
C VAL A 53 -2.15 9.18 21.14
N PRO A 54 -1.77 8.49 22.23
CA PRO A 54 -0.97 9.12 23.28
C PRO A 54 0.34 9.66 22.68
N ALA A 55 0.59 10.93 22.90
CA ALA A 55 1.85 11.56 22.56
C ALA A 55 2.98 10.82 23.28
N THR A 56 3.93 10.24 22.55
CA THR A 56 5.09 9.58 23.15
C THR A 56 6.05 10.64 23.67
N CYS A 57 6.05 10.85 24.98
CA CYS A 57 7.06 11.64 25.67
C CYS A 57 8.23 10.73 26.02
N SER A 58 9.24 10.63 25.15
CA SER A 58 10.60 10.29 25.58
C SER A 58 11.58 10.56 24.44
N GLY A 59 12.66 11.27 24.73
CA GLY A 59 13.65 11.76 23.79
C GLY A 59 14.65 10.71 23.26
N ALA A 60 14.35 9.42 23.28
CA ALA A 60 15.17 8.40 22.63
C ALA A 60 14.72 8.22 21.17
N PRO A 61 15.65 8.08 20.23
CA PRO A 61 15.30 7.81 18.84
C PRO A 61 14.56 6.46 18.76
N GLU A 62 13.33 6.48 18.25
CA GLU A 62 12.57 5.26 17.97
C GLU A 62 13.13 4.60 16.70
N GLY A 63 13.03 3.26 16.66
CA GLY A 63 13.34 2.50 15.45
C GLY A 63 12.33 2.77 14.33
N ARG A 64 12.66 2.38 13.11
CA ARG A 64 11.82 2.52 11.93
C ARG A 64 11.09 1.22 11.62
N LEU A 65 9.84 1.32 11.18
CA LEU A 65 9.06 0.20 10.66
C LEU A 65 9.22 0.15 9.14
N VAL A 66 9.97 -0.83 8.65
CA VAL A 66 10.23 -1.05 7.23
C VAL A 66 9.20 -2.03 6.68
N LEU A 67 8.56 -1.65 5.59
CA LEU A 67 7.49 -2.38 4.92
C LEU A 67 8.01 -2.81 3.54
N LEU A 68 8.10 -4.11 3.27
CA LEU A 68 8.50 -4.65 1.96
C LEU A 68 7.32 -5.39 1.33
N ARG A 69 6.88 -4.94 0.16
CA ARG A 69 5.90 -5.68 -0.64
C ARG A 69 6.57 -6.87 -1.33
N HIS A 70 5.88 -8.02 -1.41
CA HIS A 70 6.34 -9.17 -2.18
C HIS A 70 6.67 -8.83 -3.64
N GLY A 71 7.56 -9.62 -4.26
CA GLY A 71 7.90 -9.54 -5.69
C GLY A 71 6.73 -9.91 -6.61
N GLN A 72 6.89 -9.71 -7.91
CA GLN A 72 5.86 -9.98 -8.91
C GLN A 72 5.37 -11.45 -8.84
N THR A 73 4.05 -11.62 -8.97
CA THR A 73 3.37 -12.89 -9.22
C THR A 73 2.58 -12.78 -10.52
N ALA A 74 2.13 -13.91 -11.10
CA ALA A 74 1.31 -13.90 -12.30
C ALA A 74 0.06 -13.02 -12.13
N TRP A 75 -0.60 -13.09 -10.96
CA TRP A 75 -1.79 -12.31 -10.69
C TRP A 75 -1.51 -10.82 -10.39
N SER A 76 -0.34 -10.48 -9.83
CA SER A 76 0.02 -9.07 -9.70
C SER A 76 0.35 -8.42 -11.03
N GLU A 77 0.76 -9.20 -12.03
CA GLU A 77 1.01 -8.77 -13.40
C GLU A 77 -0.29 -8.61 -14.19
N SER A 78 -1.21 -9.59 -14.09
CA SER A 78 -2.52 -9.56 -14.78
C SER A 78 -3.52 -8.59 -14.14
N GLY A 79 -3.27 -8.13 -12.90
CA GLY A 79 -4.19 -7.27 -12.15
C GLY A 79 -5.32 -8.03 -11.43
N GLN A 80 -5.19 -9.35 -11.27
CA GLN A 80 -6.11 -10.15 -10.49
C GLN A 80 -5.93 -9.90 -8.99
N HIS A 81 -7.04 -9.82 -8.25
CA HIS A 81 -7.01 -9.70 -6.80
C HIS A 81 -6.41 -10.96 -6.18
N THR A 82 -5.36 -10.79 -5.39
CA THR A 82 -4.59 -11.88 -4.78
C THR A 82 -4.59 -11.73 -3.25
N GLY A 83 -5.60 -12.25 -2.60
CA GLY A 83 -5.74 -12.24 -1.15
C GLY A 83 -5.21 -13.52 -0.52
N ARG A 84 -6.09 -14.51 -0.37
CA ARG A 84 -5.81 -15.77 0.35
C ARG A 84 -5.22 -16.88 -0.52
N THR A 85 -5.35 -16.78 -1.83
CA THR A 85 -4.76 -17.76 -2.76
C THR A 85 -3.23 -17.65 -2.74
N ASP A 86 -2.58 -18.79 -2.61
CA ASP A 86 -1.12 -18.86 -2.58
C ASP A 86 -0.55 -18.93 -3.99
N ILE A 87 -0.17 -17.78 -4.54
CA ILE A 87 0.43 -17.62 -5.87
C ILE A 87 1.95 -17.43 -5.70
N PRO A 88 2.78 -18.25 -6.38
CA PRO A 88 4.24 -18.15 -6.31
C PRO A 88 4.76 -16.90 -7.04
N LEU A 89 6.02 -16.53 -6.76
CA LEU A 89 6.72 -15.48 -7.49
C LEU A 89 7.04 -15.94 -8.92
N THR A 90 6.89 -15.03 -9.89
CA THR A 90 7.47 -15.21 -11.22
C THR A 90 9.01 -15.14 -11.14
N GLN A 91 9.70 -15.50 -12.23
CA GLN A 91 11.16 -15.31 -12.28
C GLN A 91 11.55 -13.83 -12.14
N VAL A 92 10.75 -12.91 -12.71
CA VAL A 92 10.91 -11.47 -12.52
C VAL A 92 10.76 -11.11 -11.04
N GLY A 93 9.73 -11.63 -10.37
CA GLY A 93 9.49 -11.39 -8.95
C GLY A 93 10.62 -11.89 -8.05
N ARG A 94 11.25 -13.01 -8.39
CA ARG A 94 12.45 -13.53 -7.68
C ARG A 94 13.63 -12.56 -7.81
N ASN A 95 13.90 -12.08 -9.02
CA ASN A 95 14.98 -11.12 -9.27
C ASN A 95 14.71 -9.77 -8.57
N GLN A 96 13.45 -9.33 -8.58
CA GLN A 96 13.02 -8.13 -7.84
C GLN A 96 13.27 -8.28 -6.33
N ALA A 97 12.98 -9.45 -5.74
CA ALA A 97 13.20 -9.72 -4.32
C ALA A 97 14.68 -9.63 -3.94
N ILE A 98 15.58 -10.23 -4.74
CA ILE A 98 17.03 -10.15 -4.54
C ILE A 98 17.51 -8.69 -4.59
N SER A 99 17.05 -7.94 -5.59
CA SER A 99 17.39 -6.52 -5.75
C SER A 99 16.86 -5.67 -4.58
N ALA A 100 15.65 -5.96 -4.08
CA ALA A 100 15.09 -5.28 -2.92
C ALA A 100 15.95 -5.50 -1.67
N GLY A 101 16.43 -6.72 -1.45
CA GLY A 101 17.35 -7.03 -0.36
C GLY A 101 18.63 -6.20 -0.40
N ALA A 102 19.21 -6.01 -1.59
CA ALA A 102 20.40 -5.17 -1.78
C ALA A 102 20.11 -3.70 -1.43
N ARG A 103 18.99 -3.13 -1.93
CA ARG A 103 18.58 -1.74 -1.64
C ARG A 103 18.32 -1.53 -0.15
N ILE A 104 17.65 -2.49 0.50
CA ILE A 104 17.35 -2.41 1.93
C ILE A 104 18.64 -2.48 2.76
N ARG A 105 19.60 -3.37 2.46
CA ARG A 105 20.90 -3.42 3.15
C ARG A 105 21.67 -2.11 3.01
N GLN A 106 21.62 -1.47 1.85
CA GLN A 106 22.25 -0.16 1.64
C GLN A 106 21.57 0.95 2.47
N ALA A 107 20.23 0.92 2.56
CA ALA A 107 19.45 1.93 3.29
C ALA A 107 19.47 1.72 4.82
N PHE A 108 19.69 0.48 5.27
CA PHE A 108 19.70 0.05 6.66
C PHE A 108 20.96 -0.78 6.95
N PRO A 109 22.15 -0.15 7.00
CA PRO A 109 23.44 -0.85 7.09
C PRO A 109 23.62 -1.67 8.38
N ASN A 110 22.92 -1.29 9.46
CA ASN A 110 22.93 -2.03 10.73
C ASN A 110 22.05 -3.29 10.70
N GLY A 111 21.31 -3.51 9.60
CA GLY A 111 20.40 -4.63 9.43
C GLY A 111 19.21 -4.64 10.40
N PHE A 112 18.62 -5.82 10.56
CA PHE A 112 17.49 -6.07 11.45
C PHE A 112 17.82 -7.29 12.29
N SER A 113 17.70 -7.21 13.60
CA SER A 113 17.85 -8.37 14.48
C SER A 113 16.78 -9.42 14.16
N GLU A 114 17.07 -10.70 14.40
CA GLU A 114 16.17 -11.82 14.06
C GLU A 114 14.78 -11.66 14.67
N ASP A 115 14.71 -11.17 15.89
CA ASP A 115 13.45 -10.89 16.60
C ASP A 115 12.68 -9.68 16.03
N CYS A 116 13.25 -8.95 15.07
CA CYS A 116 12.67 -7.79 14.40
C CYS A 116 12.31 -8.04 12.91
N GLN A 117 12.30 -9.29 12.47
CA GLN A 117 11.96 -9.69 11.12
C GLN A 117 10.63 -10.44 11.12
N PHE A 118 9.65 -9.94 10.39
CA PHE A 118 8.32 -10.52 10.28
C PHE A 118 7.91 -10.72 8.84
N VAL A 119 7.06 -11.73 8.60
CA VAL A 119 6.60 -12.06 7.26
C VAL A 119 5.13 -12.53 7.27
N SER A 120 4.38 -12.15 6.25
CA SER A 120 3.07 -12.73 5.97
C SER A 120 3.17 -14.25 5.78
N PRO A 121 2.17 -15.05 6.20
CA PRO A 121 2.18 -16.51 6.02
C PRO A 121 2.17 -16.95 4.56
N LEU A 122 1.77 -16.08 3.61
CA LEU A 122 1.59 -16.41 2.20
C LEU A 122 2.92 -16.59 1.47
N ILE A 123 2.99 -17.60 0.58
CA ILE A 123 4.23 -18.06 -0.06
C ILE A 123 4.98 -16.95 -0.79
N ARG A 124 4.30 -16.06 -1.51
CA ARG A 124 4.91 -14.93 -2.23
C ARG A 124 5.69 -13.98 -1.33
N ALA A 125 5.19 -13.73 -0.11
CA ALA A 125 5.88 -12.90 0.87
C ALA A 125 7.06 -13.64 1.51
N ARG A 126 6.88 -14.92 1.86
CA ARG A 126 7.93 -15.77 2.42
C ARG A 126 9.12 -15.95 1.46
N LEU A 127 8.83 -16.24 0.19
CA LEU A 127 9.88 -16.34 -0.84
C LEU A 127 10.58 -15.00 -1.06
N THR A 128 9.84 -13.88 -1.03
CA THR A 128 10.45 -12.55 -1.13
C THR A 128 11.38 -12.28 0.06
N ALA A 129 10.95 -12.57 1.29
CA ALA A 129 11.79 -12.41 2.46
C ALA A 129 13.08 -13.21 2.34
N GLN A 130 12.97 -14.50 2.01
CA GLN A 130 14.12 -15.41 1.85
C GLN A 130 15.11 -14.91 0.79
N LEU A 131 14.62 -14.54 -0.40
CA LEU A 131 15.45 -14.06 -1.51
C LEU A 131 16.06 -12.68 -1.23
N ALA A 132 15.40 -11.85 -0.44
CA ALA A 132 15.93 -10.56 0.02
C ALA A 132 16.99 -10.71 1.13
N GLY A 133 17.20 -11.94 1.67
CA GLY A 133 18.18 -12.24 2.71
C GLY A 133 17.63 -12.20 4.13
N PHE A 134 16.31 -12.15 4.31
CA PHE A 134 15.62 -12.23 5.61
C PHE A 134 15.18 -13.67 5.87
N THR A 135 16.09 -14.50 6.40
CA THR A 135 15.88 -15.95 6.53
C THR A 135 15.26 -16.38 7.87
N HIS A 136 15.23 -15.49 8.85
CA HIS A 136 14.74 -15.77 10.21
C HIS A 136 13.43 -15.03 10.54
N CYS A 137 12.59 -14.79 9.51
CA CYS A 137 11.34 -14.06 9.72
C CYS A 137 10.33 -14.88 10.53
N THR A 138 9.77 -14.25 11.57
CA THR A 138 8.62 -14.77 12.32
C THR A 138 7.35 -14.59 11.49
N PRO A 139 6.56 -15.64 11.24
CA PRO A 139 5.26 -15.52 10.59
C PRO A 139 4.32 -14.63 11.40
N LEU A 140 3.62 -13.73 10.72
CA LEU A 140 2.66 -12.81 11.31
C LEU A 140 1.33 -12.92 10.57
N GLU A 141 0.38 -13.66 11.14
CA GLU A 141 -0.92 -13.95 10.51
C GLU A 141 -1.69 -12.67 10.14
N TYR A 142 -1.60 -11.65 11.00
CA TYR A 142 -2.24 -10.35 10.74
C TYR A 142 -1.67 -9.60 9.54
N ALA A 143 -0.49 -10.00 9.03
CA ALA A 143 0.14 -9.41 7.84
C ALA A 143 -0.29 -10.08 6.52
N ALA A 144 -1.19 -11.07 6.55
CA ALA A 144 -1.81 -11.60 5.34
C ALA A 144 -2.51 -10.48 4.55
N GLU A 145 -2.61 -10.63 3.22
CA GLU A 145 -3.24 -9.60 2.36
C GLU A 145 -4.73 -9.43 2.71
N TRP A 146 -5.34 -8.35 2.25
CA TRP A 146 -6.77 -8.12 2.28
C TRP A 146 -7.49 -9.33 1.68
N ASP A 147 -8.48 -9.83 2.39
CA ASP A 147 -9.31 -10.93 1.91
C ASP A 147 -10.34 -10.38 0.92
N TYR A 148 -10.13 -10.68 -0.35
CA TYR A 148 -10.99 -10.16 -1.42
C TYR A 148 -12.27 -10.97 -1.63
N GLY A 149 -12.51 -12.01 -0.85
CA GLY A 149 -13.73 -12.80 -0.92
C GLY A 149 -14.00 -13.33 -2.31
N CYS A 150 -15.18 -13.00 -2.85
CA CYS A 150 -15.58 -13.40 -4.20
C CYS A 150 -14.78 -12.73 -5.35
N ALA A 151 -14.05 -11.66 -5.09
CA ALA A 151 -13.18 -11.03 -6.10
C ALA A 151 -11.84 -11.75 -6.27
N GLU A 152 -11.51 -12.72 -5.41
CA GLU A 152 -10.26 -13.48 -5.48
C GLU A 152 -10.07 -14.14 -6.85
N GLY A 153 -8.89 -13.94 -7.46
CA GLY A 153 -8.53 -14.45 -8.78
C GLY A 153 -9.19 -13.72 -9.95
N ARG A 154 -9.82 -12.57 -9.71
CA ARG A 154 -10.51 -11.78 -10.74
C ARG A 154 -9.91 -10.40 -10.86
N THR A 155 -9.86 -9.86 -12.06
CA THR A 155 -9.55 -8.46 -12.29
C THR A 155 -10.73 -7.57 -11.89
N ARG A 156 -10.51 -6.27 -11.68
CA ARG A 156 -11.60 -5.32 -11.44
C ARG A 156 -12.69 -5.38 -12.53
N LYS A 157 -12.26 -5.53 -13.81
CA LYS A 157 -13.16 -5.64 -14.95
C LYS A 157 -14.03 -6.88 -14.87
N ASP A 158 -13.44 -8.04 -14.52
CA ASP A 158 -14.18 -9.30 -14.40
C ASP A 158 -15.19 -9.23 -13.24
N VAL A 159 -14.78 -8.63 -12.11
CA VAL A 159 -15.69 -8.44 -10.97
C VAL A 159 -16.87 -7.56 -11.37
N SER A 160 -16.64 -6.43 -12.04
CA SER A 160 -17.73 -5.55 -12.51
C SER A 160 -18.67 -6.26 -13.46
N ALA A 161 -18.13 -7.03 -14.42
CA ALA A 161 -18.94 -7.77 -15.40
C ALA A 161 -19.80 -8.86 -14.75
N LEU A 162 -19.24 -9.60 -13.77
CA LEU A 162 -19.93 -10.72 -13.12
C LEU A 162 -20.93 -10.28 -12.06
N SER A 163 -20.61 -9.25 -11.30
CA SER A 163 -21.45 -8.77 -10.18
C SER A 163 -22.62 -7.89 -10.63
N GLY A 164 -22.56 -7.34 -11.85
CA GLY A 164 -23.48 -6.30 -12.32
C GLY A 164 -23.26 -4.92 -11.67
N VAL A 165 -22.22 -4.77 -10.87
CA VAL A 165 -21.81 -3.48 -10.29
C VAL A 165 -20.94 -2.74 -11.28
N GLU A 166 -21.47 -1.66 -11.85
CA GLU A 166 -20.69 -0.84 -12.77
C GLU A 166 -19.46 -0.25 -12.06
N SER A 167 -18.27 -0.45 -12.68
CA SER A 167 -17.01 0.09 -12.18
C SER A 167 -16.68 -0.26 -10.72
N TRP A 168 -16.99 -1.51 -10.30
CA TRP A 168 -16.66 -1.97 -8.94
C TRP A 168 -15.21 -1.65 -8.55
N ASP A 169 -15.03 -1.18 -7.33
CA ASP A 169 -13.74 -0.81 -6.78
C ASP A 169 -13.60 -1.31 -5.34
N VAL A 170 -12.50 -2.02 -5.07
CA VAL A 170 -12.28 -2.63 -3.75
C VAL A 170 -12.27 -1.62 -2.60
N TRP A 171 -11.81 -0.40 -2.86
CA TRP A 171 -11.72 0.65 -1.84
C TRP A 171 -13.05 1.35 -1.55
N LYS A 172 -13.94 1.39 -2.54
CA LYS A 172 -15.24 2.07 -2.47
C LYS A 172 -16.34 1.09 -2.09
N ASP A 173 -16.41 -0.04 -2.81
CA ASP A 173 -17.53 -0.97 -2.72
C ASP A 173 -17.22 -2.12 -1.77
N GLY A 174 -15.93 -2.50 -1.66
CA GLY A 174 -15.45 -3.59 -0.80
C GLY A 174 -15.79 -4.99 -1.33
N PRO A 175 -15.10 -6.02 -0.83
CA PRO A 175 -15.36 -7.41 -1.24
C PRO A 175 -16.69 -7.96 -0.72
N LYS A 176 -17.16 -7.52 0.44
CA LYS A 176 -18.40 -8.01 1.08
C LYS A 176 -19.69 -7.59 0.35
N ALA A 177 -19.61 -6.58 -0.50
CA ALA A 177 -20.76 -6.17 -1.32
C ALA A 177 -21.02 -7.10 -2.52
N LEU A 178 -20.11 -8.06 -2.79
CA LEU A 178 -20.23 -8.95 -3.92
C LEU A 178 -21.25 -10.08 -3.67
N PRO A 179 -22.03 -10.48 -4.69
CA PRO A 179 -23.02 -11.52 -4.56
C PRO A 179 -22.42 -12.90 -4.23
N ASN A 180 -23.08 -13.68 -3.38
CA ASN A 180 -22.63 -15.01 -2.96
C ASN A 180 -22.50 -16.02 -4.09
N PHE A 181 -23.25 -15.87 -5.22
CA PHE A 181 -23.11 -16.76 -6.37
C PHE A 181 -21.73 -16.69 -7.03
N MET A 182 -20.91 -15.69 -6.70
CA MET A 182 -19.54 -15.56 -7.18
C MET A 182 -18.52 -16.37 -6.34
N SER A 183 -18.96 -17.09 -5.30
CA SER A 183 -18.10 -17.78 -4.33
C SER A 183 -17.57 -19.14 -4.80
N ASP A 184 -17.98 -19.63 -5.98
CA ASP A 184 -17.56 -20.94 -6.49
C ASP A 184 -16.04 -21.08 -6.52
N SER A 185 -15.54 -22.15 -5.90
CA SER A 185 -14.12 -22.48 -5.94
C SER A 185 -13.75 -22.96 -7.36
N CYS A 186 -12.59 -22.54 -7.82
CA CYS A 186 -12.07 -22.99 -9.11
C CYS A 186 -10.56 -23.27 -9.00
N GLN A 187 -10.05 -23.91 -10.03
CA GLN A 187 -8.62 -24.04 -10.24
C GLN A 187 -8.21 -23.18 -11.43
N GLU A 188 -7.03 -22.62 -11.37
CA GLU A 188 -6.44 -21.83 -12.45
C GLU A 188 -5.07 -22.38 -12.78
N VAL A 189 -4.76 -22.52 -14.07
CA VAL A 189 -3.43 -22.87 -14.54
C VAL A 189 -2.67 -21.57 -14.78
N LEU A 190 -1.62 -21.36 -14.02
CA LEU A 190 -0.76 -20.17 -14.14
C LEU A 190 0.08 -20.24 -15.44
N PRO A 191 0.61 -19.12 -15.93
CA PRO A 191 1.52 -19.09 -17.08
C PRO A 191 2.75 -20.01 -16.94
N SER A 192 3.13 -20.34 -15.69
CA SER A 192 4.19 -21.32 -15.39
C SER A 192 3.80 -22.78 -15.65
N GLY A 193 2.53 -23.06 -15.92
CA GLY A 193 1.96 -24.42 -16.00
C GLY A 193 1.52 -24.99 -14.63
N GLU A 194 1.78 -24.31 -13.54
CA GLU A 194 1.34 -24.72 -12.20
C GLU A 194 -0.16 -24.47 -12.03
N THR A 195 -0.86 -25.45 -11.46
CA THR A 195 -2.29 -25.32 -11.15
C THR A 195 -2.47 -24.89 -9.70
N VAL A 196 -3.20 -23.80 -9.49
CA VAL A 196 -3.52 -23.27 -8.16
C VAL A 196 -5.01 -23.39 -7.86
N LYS A 197 -5.34 -23.70 -6.61
CA LYS A 197 -6.73 -23.66 -6.12
C LYS A 197 -7.06 -22.23 -5.69
N VAL A 198 -8.04 -21.63 -6.30
CA VAL A 198 -8.51 -20.29 -5.93
C VAL A 198 -9.30 -20.37 -4.62
N VAL A 199 -8.86 -19.59 -3.60
CA VAL A 199 -9.47 -19.59 -2.26
C VAL A 199 -10.41 -18.39 -2.17
N ARG A 200 -11.71 -18.63 -2.25
CA ARG A 200 -12.75 -17.62 -2.07
C ARG A 200 -13.39 -17.77 -0.70
N THR A 201 -13.64 -16.66 -0.06
CA THR A 201 -14.16 -16.54 1.30
C THR A 201 -15.28 -15.50 1.31
N ASN A 202 -15.75 -15.11 2.51
CA ASN A 202 -16.69 -13.99 2.66
C ASN A 202 -16.04 -12.60 2.50
N GLY A 203 -14.72 -12.54 2.38
CA GLY A 203 -13.97 -11.28 2.28
C GLY A 203 -13.90 -10.50 3.58
N GLU A 204 -13.08 -9.45 3.58
CA GLU A 204 -12.95 -8.47 4.65
C GLU A 204 -13.45 -7.09 4.18
N SER A 205 -14.10 -6.34 5.04
CA SER A 205 -14.33 -4.91 4.83
C SER A 205 -13.03 -4.13 5.07
N LEU A 206 -12.93 -2.90 4.56
CA LEU A 206 -11.79 -2.02 4.81
C LEU A 206 -11.55 -1.79 6.30
N GLN A 207 -12.65 -1.67 7.08
CA GLN A 207 -12.57 -1.46 8.53
C GLN A 207 -11.99 -2.69 9.24
N GLU A 208 -12.39 -3.91 8.86
CA GLU A 208 -11.83 -5.14 9.44
C GLU A 208 -10.33 -5.26 9.16
N VAL A 209 -9.90 -4.95 7.93
CA VAL A 209 -8.48 -4.93 7.59
C VAL A 209 -7.74 -3.85 8.39
N SER A 210 -8.29 -2.64 8.50
CA SER A 210 -7.70 -1.57 9.30
C SER A 210 -7.54 -1.96 10.76
N ASN A 211 -8.56 -2.60 11.36
CA ASN A 211 -8.48 -3.11 12.74
C ASN A 211 -7.40 -4.19 12.88
N ARG A 212 -7.24 -5.04 11.86
CA ARG A 212 -6.20 -6.07 11.84
C ARG A 212 -4.78 -5.46 11.76
N THR A 213 -4.60 -4.35 11.06
CA THR A 213 -3.31 -3.64 11.00
C THR A 213 -2.91 -3.04 12.34
N GLN A 214 -3.86 -2.67 13.20
CA GLN A 214 -3.54 -2.23 14.56
C GLN A 214 -2.81 -3.32 15.34
N LYS A 215 -3.25 -4.58 15.23
CA LYS A 215 -2.57 -5.71 15.89
C LYS A 215 -1.14 -5.90 15.39
N ILE A 216 -0.86 -5.59 14.12
CA ILE A 216 0.51 -5.58 13.59
C ILE A 216 1.33 -4.49 14.29
N ILE A 217 0.81 -3.26 14.36
CA ILE A 217 1.49 -2.15 15.04
C ILE A 217 1.77 -2.50 16.50
N ASP A 218 0.78 -3.00 17.22
CA ASP A 218 0.90 -3.37 18.64
C ASP A 218 1.99 -4.42 18.87
N SER A 219 2.13 -5.39 17.96
CA SER A 219 3.14 -6.45 18.05
C SER A 219 4.58 -5.96 17.86
N VAL A 220 4.78 -4.90 17.08
CA VAL A 220 6.12 -4.36 16.75
C VAL A 220 6.50 -3.11 17.55
N LEU A 221 5.52 -2.40 18.10
CA LEU A 221 5.72 -1.15 18.80
C LEU A 221 6.73 -1.22 19.96
N PRO A 222 6.76 -2.27 20.81
CA PRO A 222 7.77 -2.38 21.87
C PRO A 222 9.21 -2.39 21.33
N LYS A 223 9.43 -3.02 20.16
CA LYS A 223 10.74 -3.10 19.50
C LYS A 223 11.15 -1.72 18.94
N LEU A 224 10.21 -1.04 18.29
CA LEU A 224 10.44 0.32 17.76
C LEU A 224 10.78 1.29 18.91
N LYS A 225 10.04 1.25 20.02
CA LYS A 225 10.31 2.07 21.21
C LYS A 225 11.67 1.78 21.86
N SER A 226 12.22 0.58 21.68
CA SER A 226 13.58 0.25 22.13
C SER A 226 14.68 0.70 21.15
N GLY A 227 14.34 1.45 20.10
CA GLY A 227 15.28 1.96 19.10
C GLY A 227 15.65 0.94 18.00
N LYS A 228 14.99 -0.24 17.96
CA LYS A 228 15.27 -1.25 16.94
C LYS A 228 14.47 -1.01 15.67
N ASP A 229 15.12 -1.08 14.51
CA ASP A 229 14.43 -1.14 13.22
C ASP A 229 13.73 -2.50 13.07
N VAL A 230 12.50 -2.49 12.57
CA VAL A 230 11.68 -3.70 12.32
C VAL A 230 11.36 -3.78 10.84
N ILE A 231 11.41 -4.98 10.25
CA ILE A 231 10.96 -5.22 8.88
C ILE A 231 9.76 -6.16 8.85
N ILE A 232 8.78 -5.82 7.99
CA ILE A 232 7.63 -6.67 7.68
C ILE A 232 7.58 -6.89 6.17
N VAL A 233 7.63 -8.15 5.73
CA VAL A 233 7.45 -8.53 4.33
C VAL A 233 6.02 -9.00 4.13
N ALA A 234 5.25 -8.27 3.33
CA ALA A 234 3.82 -8.53 3.15
C ALA A 234 3.31 -8.08 1.76
N HIS A 235 2.14 -7.45 1.69
CA HIS A 235 1.40 -7.24 0.43
C HIS A 235 0.98 -5.77 0.27
N ALA A 236 0.51 -5.44 -0.94
CA ALA A 236 0.24 -4.06 -1.30
C ALA A 236 -0.83 -3.39 -0.41
N HIS A 237 -2.03 -3.99 -0.33
CA HIS A 237 -3.14 -3.31 0.34
C HIS A 237 -2.97 -3.29 1.85
N ILE A 238 -2.57 -4.42 2.46
CA ILE A 238 -2.35 -4.47 3.91
C ILE A 238 -1.27 -3.48 4.37
N LEU A 239 -0.15 -3.34 3.62
CA LEU A 239 0.93 -2.40 3.98
C LEU A 239 0.52 -0.94 3.80
N ARG A 240 -0.29 -0.64 2.79
CA ARG A 240 -0.84 0.71 2.55
C ARG A 240 -1.84 1.09 3.65
N ILE A 241 -2.71 0.17 4.06
CA ILE A 241 -3.66 0.36 5.16
C ILE A 241 -2.92 0.47 6.50
N LEU A 242 -1.86 -0.33 6.71
CA LEU A 242 -1.00 -0.20 7.88
C LEU A 242 -0.37 1.19 7.96
N ALA A 243 0.08 1.75 6.83
CA ALA A 243 0.65 3.08 6.80
C ALA A 243 -0.38 4.17 7.19
N THR A 244 -1.64 4.08 6.72
CA THR A 244 -2.69 5.02 7.15
C THR A 244 -2.99 4.88 8.65
N ARG A 245 -3.03 3.65 9.16
CA ARG A 245 -3.22 3.40 10.59
C ARG A 245 -2.05 3.91 11.43
N TRP A 246 -0.81 3.78 10.93
CA TRP A 246 0.38 4.38 11.55
C TRP A 246 0.24 5.89 11.67
N LEU A 247 -0.19 6.56 10.60
CA LEU A 247 -0.35 8.02 10.53
C LEU A 247 -1.57 8.52 11.34
N GLY A 248 -2.48 7.65 11.77
CA GLY A 248 -3.71 8.06 12.43
C GLY A 248 -4.74 8.70 11.49
N VAL A 249 -4.68 8.40 10.17
CA VAL A 249 -5.64 8.90 9.18
C VAL A 249 -6.60 7.79 8.74
N ASP A 250 -7.71 8.17 8.10
CA ASP A 250 -8.71 7.22 7.63
C ASP A 250 -8.13 6.19 6.65
N ALA A 251 -8.54 4.93 6.79
CA ALA A 251 -8.03 3.81 5.99
C ALA A 251 -8.26 3.99 4.48
N SER A 252 -9.27 4.74 4.05
CA SER A 252 -9.55 5.02 2.64
C SER A 252 -8.44 5.80 1.94
N TYR A 253 -7.63 6.56 2.67
CA TYR A 253 -6.44 7.23 2.12
C TYR A 253 -5.38 6.27 1.63
N ALA A 254 -5.39 5.00 2.07
CA ALA A 254 -4.48 3.98 1.58
C ALA A 254 -4.55 3.80 0.05
N ARG A 255 -5.71 4.06 -0.58
CA ARG A 255 -5.87 4.04 -2.04
C ARG A 255 -4.95 5.03 -2.77
N LEU A 256 -4.49 6.08 -2.10
CA LEU A 256 -3.60 7.11 -2.65
C LEU A 256 -2.12 6.77 -2.51
N LEU A 257 -1.78 5.75 -1.72
CA LEU A 257 -0.41 5.32 -1.46
C LEU A 257 -0.03 4.21 -2.45
N ARG A 258 0.64 4.55 -3.56
CA ARG A 258 1.17 3.53 -4.48
C ARG A 258 2.31 2.75 -3.82
N LEU A 259 2.30 1.40 -3.94
CA LEU A 259 3.38 0.54 -3.48
C LEU A 259 3.60 -0.59 -4.51
N ASP A 260 4.71 -0.55 -5.23
CA ASP A 260 5.04 -1.47 -6.30
C ASP A 260 5.63 -2.79 -5.77
N THR A 261 5.65 -3.84 -6.60
CA THR A 261 6.21 -5.15 -6.23
C THR A 261 7.70 -5.04 -5.88
N ALA A 262 8.09 -5.66 -4.75
CA ALA A 262 9.44 -5.63 -4.20
C ALA A 262 9.97 -4.20 -3.90
N HIS A 263 9.10 -3.21 -3.77
CA HIS A 263 9.45 -1.90 -3.23
C HIS A 263 9.25 -1.88 -1.72
N TYR A 264 10.08 -1.09 -1.06
CA TYR A 264 9.98 -0.90 0.38
C TYR A 264 9.59 0.52 0.76
N SER A 265 9.05 0.67 1.94
CA SER A 265 8.74 1.94 2.58
C SER A 265 9.25 1.92 4.01
N ALA A 266 9.47 3.07 4.61
CA ALA A 266 9.85 3.19 6.01
C ALA A 266 8.94 4.20 6.72
N LEU A 267 8.37 3.78 7.82
CA LEU A 267 7.60 4.58 8.75
C LEU A 267 8.46 4.86 9.97
N GLY A 268 8.25 5.99 10.61
CA GLY A 268 9.03 6.38 11.79
C GLY A 268 8.34 7.50 12.55
N THR A 269 9.10 8.14 13.44
CA THR A 269 8.66 9.29 14.22
C THR A 269 9.52 10.52 13.90
N TYR A 270 8.91 11.68 13.91
CA TYR A 270 9.60 12.95 13.77
C TYR A 270 8.95 14.00 14.68
N LYS A 271 9.71 14.55 15.62
CA LYS A 271 9.22 15.52 16.64
C LYS A 271 8.00 15.05 17.44
N GLY A 272 7.91 13.72 17.66
CA GLY A 272 6.77 13.10 18.35
C GLY A 272 5.64 12.62 17.45
N ASP A 273 5.58 13.06 16.20
CA ASP A 273 4.57 12.65 15.24
C ASP A 273 4.97 11.37 14.50
N ARG A 274 4.01 10.53 14.18
CA ARG A 274 4.18 9.39 13.29
C ARG A 274 4.20 9.85 11.84
N VAL A 275 5.25 9.47 11.10
CA VAL A 275 5.50 9.96 9.74
C VAL A 275 5.85 8.83 8.77
N ILE A 276 5.72 9.12 7.48
CA ILE A 276 6.35 8.35 6.41
C ILE A 276 7.75 8.92 6.18
N VAL A 277 8.78 8.12 6.44
CA VAL A 277 10.20 8.51 6.23
C VAL A 277 10.61 8.28 4.78
N ARG A 278 10.16 7.17 4.19
CA ARG A 278 10.38 6.80 2.79
C ARG A 278 9.17 6.07 2.25
N TRP A 279 8.87 6.23 0.95
CA TRP A 279 7.75 5.55 0.33
C TRP A 279 8.09 5.06 -1.07
N ASN A 280 7.81 3.76 -1.35
CA ASN A 280 7.92 3.11 -2.66
C ASN A 280 9.34 3.21 -3.27
N CYS A 281 10.37 2.85 -2.51
CA CYS A 281 11.79 2.88 -2.88
C CYS A 281 12.28 1.57 -3.52
#